data_e3720b87957d37d883803ef6d088d216
#
_entry.id   e3720b87957d37d883803ef6d088d216
#
_cell.length_a   1.000
_cell.length_b   1.000
_cell.length_c   1.000
_cell.angle_alpha   90.00
_cell.angle_beta   90.00
_cell.angle_gamma   90.00
#
_symmetry.space_group_name_H-M   'P 1'
#
loop_
_entity.id
_entity.type
_entity.pdbx_description
1 polymer ?
#
loop_
_entity_poly.entity_id
_entity_poly.type
_entity_poly.pdbx_seq_one_letter_code
_entity_poly.pdbx_strand_id
1 'polypeptide(L)'
;MTDMKKTVFLTALLAAASITGFAYNLYAPNSFDPVSPKSWDYRTVETLCREGKAPSYTADFFTRGTVTRYELASVIKDMLEHHNEKDKDHESLMKLKKEYARELEALGYREEKKIPEGKPMLEMSGDGRIRYNSDGDADGRVRVNTRWRIGDDTTVNAGGTKNVK
;
A
#
# COMPACT_ATOMS: atom_id res chain seq x y z
N MET A 1 -33.13 -16.15 22.24
CA MET A 1 -32.21 -15.05 22.70
C MET A 1 -30.77 -15.16 22.16
N THR A 2 -30.49 -16.10 21.26
CA THR A 2 -29.14 -16.40 20.70
C THR A 2 -28.85 -15.74 19.35
N ASP A 3 -29.87 -15.26 18.63
CA ASP A 3 -29.67 -14.72 17.27
C ASP A 3 -29.28 -13.25 17.24
N MET A 4 -29.67 -12.48 18.25
CA MET A 4 -29.34 -11.06 18.36
C MET A 4 -27.81 -10.81 18.55
N LYS A 5 -27.13 -11.72 19.24
CA LYS A 5 -25.67 -11.60 19.46
C LYS A 5 -24.87 -11.88 18.18
N LYS A 6 -25.34 -12.77 17.33
CA LYS A 6 -24.69 -13.09 16.04
C LYS A 6 -24.87 -11.96 15.03
N THR A 7 -26.01 -11.32 15.03
CA THR A 7 -26.32 -10.18 14.15
C THR A 7 -25.49 -8.95 14.52
N VAL A 8 -25.30 -8.69 15.82
CA VAL A 8 -24.46 -7.58 16.31
C VAL A 8 -23.00 -7.81 15.96
N PHE A 9 -22.50 -9.06 16.02
CA PHE A 9 -21.13 -9.37 15.66
C PHE A 9 -20.88 -9.24 14.14
N LEU A 10 -21.84 -9.60 13.32
CA LEU A 10 -21.73 -9.49 11.86
C LEU A 10 -21.77 -8.03 11.40
N THR A 11 -22.62 -7.20 12.03
CA THR A 11 -22.67 -5.76 11.74
C THR A 11 -21.43 -5.02 12.21
N ALA A 12 -20.84 -5.41 13.34
CA ALA A 12 -19.58 -4.83 13.82
C ALA A 12 -18.39 -5.18 12.89
N LEU A 13 -18.37 -6.39 12.32
CA LEU A 13 -17.33 -6.81 11.39
C LEU A 13 -17.43 -6.09 10.03
N LEU A 14 -18.65 -5.83 9.54
CA LEU A 14 -18.89 -5.04 8.33
C LEU A 14 -18.56 -3.56 8.51
N ALA A 15 -18.78 -3.00 9.71
CA ALA A 15 -18.43 -1.61 10.00
C ALA A 15 -16.90 -1.38 10.09
N ALA A 16 -16.13 -2.40 10.48
CA ALA A 16 -14.67 -2.32 10.52
C ALA A 16 -14.00 -2.38 9.13
N ALA A 17 -14.70 -2.91 8.13
CA ALA A 17 -14.19 -3.00 6.75
C ALA A 17 -14.38 -1.71 5.93
N SER A 18 -15.13 -0.75 6.45
CA SER A 18 -15.49 0.48 5.72
C SER A 18 -14.66 1.71 6.06
N ILE A 19 -13.59 1.60 6.86
CA ILE A 19 -12.77 2.75 7.30
C ILE A 19 -11.52 2.95 6.42
N THR A 20 -11.40 2.29 5.29
CA THR A 20 -10.40 2.65 4.27
C THR A 20 -10.98 3.51 3.15
N GLY A 21 -12.06 4.24 3.44
CA GLY A 21 -12.48 5.35 2.60
C GLY A 21 -11.46 6.47 2.81
N PHE A 22 -10.53 6.65 1.87
CA PHE A 22 -9.79 7.90 1.77
C PHE A 22 -10.81 9.03 1.76
N ALA A 23 -10.84 9.84 2.82
CA ALA A 23 -11.69 11.01 2.84
C ALA A 23 -11.27 11.89 1.66
N TYR A 24 -12.08 11.88 0.61
CA TYR A 24 -11.89 12.74 -0.54
C TYR A 24 -11.91 14.18 -0.02
N ASN A 25 -10.74 14.79 0.05
CA ASN A 25 -10.63 16.18 0.44
C ASN A 25 -11.11 17.03 -0.74
N LEU A 26 -12.29 17.61 -0.59
CA LEU A 26 -12.88 18.51 -1.61
C LEU A 26 -11.98 19.72 -1.91
N TYR A 27 -11.10 20.08 -1.00
CA TYR A 27 -10.15 21.18 -1.11
C TYR A 27 -8.76 20.75 -1.55
N ALA A 28 -8.55 19.46 -1.86
CA ALA A 28 -7.27 19.04 -2.41
C ALA A 28 -7.08 19.62 -3.81
N PRO A 29 -5.89 20.12 -4.13
CA PRO A 29 -5.60 20.63 -5.48
C PRO A 29 -5.92 19.57 -6.53
N ASN A 30 -6.41 20.01 -7.69
CA ASN A 30 -6.63 19.10 -8.81
C ASN A 30 -5.27 18.57 -9.30
N SER A 31 -5.18 17.28 -9.57
CA SER A 31 -3.95 16.64 -10.06
C SER A 31 -3.45 17.21 -11.39
N PHE A 32 -4.33 17.81 -12.17
CA PHE A 32 -4.00 18.46 -13.44
C PHE A 32 -3.77 19.98 -13.34
N ASP A 33 -3.88 20.55 -12.14
CA ASP A 33 -3.54 21.96 -11.95
C ASP A 33 -2.03 22.17 -12.10
N PRO A 34 -1.62 23.30 -12.71
CA PRO A 34 -0.22 23.65 -12.83
C PRO A 34 0.38 23.97 -11.46
N VAL A 35 1.54 23.43 -11.18
CA VAL A 35 2.31 23.76 -9.98
C VAL A 35 3.13 25.00 -10.21
N SER A 36 3.11 25.93 -9.26
CA SER A 36 3.89 27.15 -9.36
C SER A 36 5.40 26.86 -9.30
N PRO A 37 6.22 27.39 -10.23
CA PRO A 37 7.67 27.25 -10.16
C PRO A 37 8.30 27.89 -8.92
N LYS A 38 7.54 28.72 -8.19
CA LYS A 38 7.98 29.36 -6.94
C LYS A 38 7.65 28.53 -5.70
N SER A 39 6.83 27.49 -5.82
CA SER A 39 6.45 26.62 -4.70
C SER A 39 7.63 25.78 -4.22
N TRP A 40 7.60 25.39 -2.96
CA TRP A 40 8.68 24.61 -2.35
C TRP A 40 8.82 23.23 -2.97
N ASP A 41 7.71 22.59 -3.28
CA ASP A 41 7.62 21.27 -3.87
C ASP A 41 8.24 21.24 -5.27
N TYR A 42 7.85 22.17 -6.15
CA TYR A 42 8.44 22.30 -7.48
C TYR A 42 9.96 22.49 -7.40
N ARG A 43 10.43 23.43 -6.58
CA ARG A 43 11.87 23.70 -6.45
C ARG A 43 12.64 22.52 -5.88
N THR A 44 12.05 21.84 -4.91
CA THR A 44 12.69 20.65 -4.33
C THR A 44 12.82 19.54 -5.35
N VAL A 45 11.75 19.24 -6.10
CA VAL A 45 11.79 18.21 -7.14
C VAL A 45 12.74 18.60 -8.27
N GLU A 46 12.75 19.86 -8.71
CA GLU A 46 13.69 20.34 -9.72
C GLU A 46 15.14 20.17 -9.26
N THR A 47 15.46 20.54 -8.01
CA THR A 47 16.80 20.41 -7.46
C THR A 47 17.23 18.94 -7.40
N LEU A 48 16.40 18.06 -6.85
CA LEU A 48 16.69 16.63 -6.76
C LEU A 48 16.84 15.98 -8.14
N CYS A 49 16.04 16.42 -9.12
CA CYS A 49 16.17 15.95 -10.49
C CYS A 49 17.51 16.37 -11.12
N ARG A 50 17.96 17.62 -10.89
CA ARG A 50 19.27 18.12 -11.33
C ARG A 50 20.43 17.37 -10.67
N GLU A 51 20.26 16.89 -9.45
CA GLU A 51 21.20 16.06 -8.71
C GLU A 51 21.19 14.59 -9.17
N GLY A 52 20.34 14.24 -10.16
CA GLY A 52 20.26 12.89 -10.72
C GLY A 52 19.49 11.89 -9.86
N LYS A 53 18.65 12.36 -8.92
CA LYS A 53 17.84 11.49 -8.07
C LYS A 53 16.62 10.88 -8.78
N ALA A 54 16.28 11.38 -9.97
CA ALA A 54 15.24 10.83 -10.86
C ALA A 54 15.89 10.35 -12.16
N PRO A 55 16.35 9.09 -12.25
CA PRO A 55 17.11 8.60 -13.41
C PRO A 55 16.34 8.68 -14.73
N SER A 56 15.03 8.58 -14.69
CA SER A 56 14.17 8.61 -15.87
C SER A 56 13.87 10.05 -16.36
N TYR A 57 14.27 11.07 -15.62
CA TYR A 57 13.98 12.47 -15.92
C TYR A 57 15.25 13.31 -15.99
N THR A 58 15.25 14.26 -16.92
CA THR A 58 16.33 15.24 -17.06
C THR A 58 15.86 16.64 -16.65
N ALA A 59 16.81 17.55 -16.41
CA ALA A 59 16.49 18.96 -16.09
C ALA A 59 15.64 19.64 -17.17
N ASP A 60 15.67 19.16 -18.41
CA ASP A 60 14.87 19.68 -19.52
C ASP A 60 13.36 19.50 -19.32
N PHE A 61 12.98 18.54 -18.46
CA PHE A 61 11.57 18.37 -18.07
C PHE A 61 10.96 19.66 -17.52
N PHE A 62 11.71 20.41 -16.74
CA PHE A 62 11.27 21.66 -16.09
C PHE A 62 11.35 22.89 -17.02
N THR A 63 11.96 22.77 -18.18
CA THR A 63 12.02 23.86 -19.18
C THR A 63 10.81 23.92 -20.11
N ARG A 64 9.92 22.91 -20.06
CA ARG A 64 8.77 22.77 -20.97
C ARG A 64 7.61 23.75 -20.69
N GLY A 65 7.70 24.58 -19.67
CA GLY A 65 6.66 25.52 -19.27
C GLY A 65 5.91 25.10 -18.00
N THR A 66 4.61 24.87 -18.10
CA THR A 66 3.79 24.47 -16.94
C THR A 66 3.88 22.99 -16.68
N VAL A 67 4.21 22.62 -15.43
CA VAL A 67 4.21 21.24 -14.94
C VAL A 67 3.01 21.05 -14.03
N THR A 68 2.21 20.03 -14.27
CA THR A 68 1.04 19.70 -13.45
C THR A 68 1.44 18.92 -12.19
N ARG A 69 0.55 18.87 -11.20
CA ARG A 69 0.78 18.03 -10.00
C ARG A 69 1.00 16.57 -10.36
N TYR A 70 0.26 16.04 -11.33
CA TYR A 70 0.39 14.65 -11.76
C TYR A 70 1.75 14.37 -12.41
N GLU A 71 2.23 15.27 -13.26
CA GLU A 71 3.55 15.16 -13.87
C GLU A 71 4.66 15.28 -12.83
N LEU A 72 4.52 16.18 -11.85
CA LEU A 72 5.48 16.31 -10.76
C LEU A 72 5.50 15.04 -9.88
N ALA A 73 4.33 14.45 -9.61
CA ALA A 73 4.22 13.18 -8.91
C ALA A 73 4.91 12.03 -9.65
N SER A 74 4.90 12.04 -10.98
CA SER A 74 5.63 11.02 -11.77
C SER A 74 7.13 11.10 -11.56
N VAL A 75 7.69 12.31 -11.46
CA VAL A 75 9.11 12.53 -11.12
C VAL A 75 9.40 12.06 -9.68
N ILE A 76 8.51 12.43 -8.74
CA ILE A 76 8.64 12.00 -7.33
C ILE A 76 8.59 10.48 -7.21
N LYS A 77 7.73 9.81 -7.97
CA LYS A 77 7.65 8.36 -8.01
C LYS A 77 8.99 7.74 -8.41
N ASP A 78 9.58 8.23 -9.51
CA ASP A 78 10.88 7.75 -9.99
C ASP A 78 11.98 7.94 -8.93
N MET A 79 11.98 9.08 -8.25
CA MET A 79 12.90 9.33 -7.12
C MET A 79 12.68 8.34 -5.98
N LEU A 80 11.43 8.04 -5.60
CA LEU A 80 11.11 7.12 -4.51
C LEU A 80 11.50 5.68 -4.82
N GLU A 81 11.39 5.26 -6.08
CA GLU A 81 11.76 3.91 -6.53
C GLU A 81 13.28 3.69 -6.51
N HIS A 82 14.08 4.75 -6.64
CA HIS A 82 15.55 4.69 -6.66
C HIS A 82 16.20 5.25 -5.38
N HIS A 83 15.39 5.65 -4.40
CA HIS A 83 15.86 6.30 -3.18
C HIS A 83 16.52 5.33 -2.19
N ASN A 84 17.56 5.83 -1.50
CA ASN A 84 18.16 5.14 -0.36
C ASN A 84 17.83 5.92 0.93
N GLU A 85 17.38 5.23 1.97
CA GLU A 85 17.02 5.82 3.28
C GLU A 85 18.16 6.60 3.97
N LYS A 86 19.41 6.33 3.58
CA LYS A 86 20.60 7.00 4.11
C LYS A 86 20.95 8.32 3.39
N ASP A 87 20.21 8.65 2.35
CA ASP A 87 20.45 9.87 1.58
C ASP A 87 20.05 11.11 2.37
N LYS A 88 20.81 12.19 2.18
CA LYS A 88 20.55 13.49 2.84
C LYS A 88 19.17 14.07 2.54
N ASP A 89 18.63 13.70 1.40
CA ASP A 89 17.38 14.22 0.86
C ASP A 89 16.14 13.43 1.32
N HIS A 90 16.35 12.39 2.15
CA HIS A 90 15.30 11.51 2.63
C HIS A 90 14.12 12.28 3.24
N GLU A 91 14.38 13.26 4.11
CA GLU A 91 13.33 14.02 4.77
C GLU A 91 12.49 14.83 3.77
N SER A 92 13.14 15.47 2.81
CA SER A 92 12.48 16.26 1.76
C SER A 92 11.64 15.37 0.86
N LEU A 93 12.17 14.20 0.50
CA LEU A 93 11.45 13.23 -0.31
C LEU A 93 10.25 12.63 0.42
N MET A 94 10.35 12.39 1.74
CA MET A 94 9.21 11.93 2.55
C MET A 94 8.12 13.00 2.69
N LYS A 95 8.48 14.28 2.75
CA LYS A 95 7.51 15.39 2.71
C LYS A 95 6.78 15.43 1.36
N LEU A 96 7.50 15.30 0.26
CA LEU A 96 6.92 15.24 -1.09
C LEU A 96 6.00 14.03 -1.25
N LYS A 97 6.41 12.85 -0.78
CA LYS A 97 5.59 11.63 -0.77
C LYS A 97 4.25 11.85 -0.05
N LYS A 98 4.28 12.51 1.10
CA LYS A 98 3.07 12.81 1.87
C LYS A 98 2.16 13.80 1.14
N GLU A 99 2.73 14.84 0.56
CA GLU A 99 1.99 15.89 -0.16
C GLU A 99 1.33 15.34 -1.43
N TYR A 100 2.02 14.45 -2.14
CA TYR A 100 1.58 13.87 -3.42
C TYR A 100 1.01 12.45 -3.29
N ALA A 101 0.61 12.04 -2.09
CA ALA A 101 0.17 10.68 -1.80
C ALA A 101 -0.96 10.19 -2.74
N ARG A 102 -1.92 11.05 -3.06
CA ARG A 102 -3.05 10.73 -3.94
C ARG A 102 -2.60 10.50 -5.38
N GLU A 103 -1.75 11.35 -5.90
CA GLU A 103 -1.22 11.25 -7.24
C GLU A 103 -0.30 10.03 -7.38
N LEU A 104 0.51 9.75 -6.35
CA LEU A 104 1.36 8.57 -6.29
C LEU A 104 0.56 7.27 -6.27
N GLU A 105 -0.54 7.24 -5.53
CA GLU A 105 -1.46 6.10 -5.53
C GLU A 105 -2.10 5.90 -6.90
N ALA A 106 -2.54 6.97 -7.56
CA ALA A 106 -3.08 6.94 -8.92
C ALA A 106 -2.06 6.47 -9.95
N LEU A 107 -0.76 6.75 -9.73
CA LEU A 107 0.37 6.26 -10.53
C LEU A 107 0.77 4.82 -10.19
N GLY A 108 0.06 4.17 -9.27
CA GLY A 108 0.33 2.80 -8.85
C GLY A 108 1.57 2.65 -7.96
N TYR A 109 2.10 3.75 -7.40
CA TYR A 109 3.18 3.66 -6.44
C TYR A 109 2.70 2.95 -5.18
N ARG A 110 3.38 1.86 -4.84
CA ARG A 110 3.16 1.11 -3.60
C ARG A 110 4.48 1.00 -2.88
N GLU A 111 4.50 1.45 -1.65
CA GLU A 111 5.65 1.23 -0.80
C GLU A 111 5.81 -0.27 -0.57
N GLU A 112 6.92 -0.82 -1.02
CA GLU A 112 7.33 -2.14 -0.55
C GLU A 112 7.57 -2.01 0.94
N LYS A 113 6.66 -2.56 1.74
CA LYS A 113 6.89 -2.69 3.18
C LYS A 113 8.10 -3.61 3.33
N LYS A 114 9.28 -3.04 3.43
CA LYS A 114 10.46 -3.77 3.89
C LYS A 114 10.10 -4.34 5.24
N ILE A 115 9.87 -5.64 5.27
CA ILE A 115 9.70 -6.36 6.55
C ILE A 115 11.04 -6.21 7.25
N PRO A 116 11.11 -5.52 8.39
CA PRO A 116 12.38 -5.34 9.08
C PRO A 116 12.97 -6.71 9.37
N GLU A 117 14.22 -6.91 8.99
CA GLU A 117 14.98 -8.10 9.36
C GLU A 117 14.85 -8.31 10.88
N GLY A 118 14.47 -9.51 11.28
CA GLY A 118 14.29 -9.86 12.70
C GLY A 118 12.88 -9.64 13.27
N LYS A 119 11.89 -9.12 12.51
CA LYS A 119 10.49 -9.12 12.98
C LYS A 119 9.79 -10.43 12.60
N PRO A 120 8.90 -10.94 13.48
CA PRO A 120 8.13 -12.14 13.19
C PRO A 120 7.26 -11.92 11.96
N MET A 121 7.40 -12.77 10.97
CA MET A 121 6.54 -12.79 9.79
C MET A 121 5.51 -13.91 9.96
N LEU A 122 4.24 -13.55 9.86
CA LEU A 122 3.14 -14.48 9.88
C LEU A 122 2.61 -14.68 8.45
N GLU A 123 2.76 -15.88 7.93
CA GLU A 123 2.13 -16.30 6.67
C GLU A 123 0.93 -17.17 7.01
N MET A 124 -0.21 -16.86 6.41
CA MET A 124 -1.41 -17.68 6.52
C MET A 124 -1.79 -18.18 5.13
N SER A 125 -1.99 -19.46 5.02
CA SER A 125 -2.50 -20.11 3.82
C SER A 125 -3.60 -21.11 4.19
N GLY A 126 -4.51 -21.37 3.26
CA GLY A 126 -5.57 -22.33 3.53
C GLY A 126 -6.28 -22.75 2.26
N ASP A 127 -6.94 -23.88 2.36
CA ASP A 127 -7.84 -24.40 1.32
C ASP A 127 -9.18 -24.80 1.92
N GLY A 128 -10.23 -24.58 1.15
CA GLY A 128 -11.59 -25.04 1.45
C GLY A 128 -12.08 -26.00 0.37
N ARG A 129 -12.72 -27.08 0.76
CA ARG A 129 -13.34 -28.03 -0.15
C ARG A 129 -14.75 -28.33 0.32
N ILE A 130 -15.70 -28.25 -0.58
CA ILE A 130 -17.09 -28.68 -0.37
C ILE A 130 -17.38 -29.79 -1.37
N ARG A 131 -17.97 -30.90 -0.90
CA ARG A 131 -18.45 -31.99 -1.73
C ARG A 131 -19.94 -32.14 -1.53
N TYR A 132 -20.64 -32.34 -2.62
CA TYR A 132 -22.04 -32.75 -2.63
C TYR A 132 -22.15 -34.18 -3.13
N ASN A 133 -22.84 -35.03 -2.39
CA ASN A 133 -23.16 -36.37 -2.80
C ASN A 133 -24.48 -36.40 -3.54
N SER A 134 -24.67 -37.41 -4.38
CA SER A 134 -25.91 -37.66 -5.11
C SER A 134 -27.15 -37.83 -4.20
N ASP A 135 -26.94 -38.18 -2.96
CA ASP A 135 -28.00 -38.40 -1.96
C ASP A 135 -28.39 -37.11 -1.21
N GLY A 136 -27.86 -35.95 -1.64
CA GLY A 136 -28.18 -34.63 -1.09
C GLY A 136 -27.38 -34.21 0.13
N ASP A 137 -26.45 -35.07 0.58
CA ASP A 137 -25.54 -34.74 1.70
C ASP A 137 -24.38 -33.87 1.20
N ALA A 138 -23.98 -32.93 2.05
CA ALA A 138 -22.80 -32.08 1.79
C ALA A 138 -21.77 -32.27 2.90
N ASP A 139 -20.54 -32.55 2.52
CA ASP A 139 -19.40 -32.51 3.42
C ASP A 139 -18.42 -31.38 3.03
N GLY A 140 -17.92 -30.70 4.04
CA GLY A 140 -16.95 -29.63 3.87
C GLY A 140 -15.68 -29.87 4.65
N ARG A 141 -14.55 -29.42 4.11
CA ARG A 141 -13.28 -29.39 4.81
C ARG A 141 -12.62 -28.03 4.63
N VAL A 142 -12.23 -27.45 5.75
CA VAL A 142 -11.40 -26.24 5.76
C VAL A 142 -10.06 -26.61 6.38
N ARG A 143 -8.98 -26.25 5.71
CA ARG A 143 -7.62 -26.39 6.18
C ARG A 143 -7.00 -25.01 6.26
N VAL A 144 -6.39 -24.69 7.39
CA VAL A 144 -5.63 -23.46 7.60
C VAL A 144 -4.23 -23.83 8.05
N ASN A 145 -3.23 -23.26 7.40
CA ASN A 145 -1.83 -23.38 7.76
C ASN A 145 -1.30 -22.00 8.09
N THR A 146 -0.56 -21.90 9.16
CA THR A 146 0.16 -20.70 9.56
C THR A 146 1.64 -21.02 9.66
N ARG A 147 2.45 -20.15 9.11
CA ARG A 147 3.90 -20.18 9.24
C ARG A 147 4.35 -18.89 9.91
N TRP A 148 5.02 -19.06 11.03
CA TRP A 148 5.52 -17.94 11.80
C TRP A 148 7.05 -17.99 11.82
N ARG A 149 7.70 -16.99 11.25
CA ARG A 149 9.15 -16.84 11.30
C ARG A 149 9.51 -15.93 12.47
N ILE A 150 10.33 -16.45 13.38
CA ILE A 150 10.83 -15.77 14.56
C ILE A 150 12.35 -15.63 14.40
N GLY A 151 12.82 -14.44 13.99
CA GLY A 151 14.24 -14.25 13.69
C GLY A 151 14.68 -14.90 12.39
N ASP A 152 15.98 -14.98 12.19
CA ASP A 152 16.55 -15.43 10.91
C ASP A 152 16.50 -16.95 10.72
N ASP A 153 16.57 -17.72 11.82
CA ASP A 153 16.74 -19.18 11.77
C ASP A 153 15.56 -19.99 12.29
N THR A 154 14.56 -19.35 12.89
CA THR A 154 13.47 -20.05 13.54
C THR A 154 12.14 -19.89 12.81
N THR A 155 11.54 -21.02 12.41
CA THR A 155 10.21 -21.02 11.79
C THR A 155 9.29 -21.97 12.57
N VAL A 156 8.15 -21.46 13.01
CA VAL A 156 7.08 -22.24 13.64
C VAL A 156 5.95 -22.44 12.64
N ASN A 157 5.57 -23.69 12.41
CA ASN A 157 4.44 -24.04 11.56
C ASN A 157 3.32 -24.58 12.44
N ALA A 158 2.12 -24.06 12.26
CA ALA A 158 0.90 -24.57 12.88
C ALA A 158 -0.16 -24.76 11.79
N GLY A 159 -0.88 -25.88 11.85
CA GLY A 159 -1.93 -26.18 10.89
C GLY A 159 -3.12 -26.85 11.59
N GLY A 160 -4.32 -26.52 11.13
CA GLY A 160 -5.57 -27.12 11.60
C GLY A 160 -6.46 -27.53 10.44
N THR A 161 -7.15 -28.64 10.61
CA THR A 161 -8.17 -29.09 9.66
C THR A 161 -9.48 -29.28 10.41
N LYS A 162 -10.56 -28.69 9.91
CA LYS A 162 -11.90 -28.92 10.43
C LYS A 162 -12.76 -29.50 9.31
N ASN A 163 -13.39 -30.64 9.61
CA ASN A 163 -14.42 -31.20 8.76
C ASN A 163 -15.78 -30.75 9.25
N VAL A 164 -16.63 -30.38 8.33
CA VAL A 164 -18.02 -29.97 8.57
C VAL A 164 -18.91 -30.94 7.79
N LYS A 165 -19.83 -31.56 8.51
CA LYS A 165 -20.88 -32.43 7.95
C LYS A 165 -22.18 -31.65 7.97
#